data_1472a020526f82e31fcf688d78d2979a
#
_entry.id   1472a020526f82e31fcf688d78d2979a
#
_cell.length_a   1.000
_cell.length_b   1.000
_cell.length_c   1.000
_cell.angle_alpha   90.00
_cell.angle_beta   90.00
_cell.angle_gamma   90.00
#
_symmetry.space_group_name_H-M   'P 1'
#
loop_
_entity.id
_entity.type
_entity.pdbx_description
1 polymer ?
#
loop_
_entity_poly.entity_id
_entity_poly.type
_entity_poly.pdbx_seq_one_letter_code
_entity_poly.pdbx_strand_id
1 'polypeptide(L)'
;MSERIHASLARMFDEHRLVFWYDTARDMREAFDSFVLDGVEKVEISGNEFGLKYRMLRQEPKQRFLIYKDGPEPVMAENWLLDLQLATVVFKADQAAIWMAELGLPAQFESVVREHTEFYRAKVRVDALKRFMQASDTQTQMRLRMLAVCAGAEGGLDTVIEALLGELAAGKDDALRLIERSGLTEMFWTQVGQAYGYRSDEPDFEDFAISLFQSAYARALAEDGPLNAEALLVFRRWKNNRHWAGAFEELSARYQDLLKIPADLLKRDFRTLVATDHFEEIDRHIIRQIVQAMSTQTVSAPEVLTWVRERRQSHWYPKYVDIYQAISFATEFQQAMAEANLGMTSPAEGVKRYVTSWYKLDQLYRKFIYHMQKSSHVSLLADLYDAVENRYTNSFVLAVNDAWQDQIAGLSEWKIPGFASQADFYRDQAAEYRRKDQKV
;
A
#
# COMPACT_ATOMS: atom_id res chain seq x y z
N MET A 1 -28.51 -8.30 -21.89
CA MET A 1 -28.69 -9.76 -22.10
C MET A 1 -29.65 -10.05 -23.23
N SER A 2 -30.86 -9.56 -23.21
CA SER A 2 -31.91 -9.73 -24.24
C SER A 2 -31.45 -9.39 -25.67
N GLU A 3 -30.73 -8.28 -25.87
CA GLU A 3 -30.25 -7.86 -27.21
C GLU A 3 -29.26 -8.84 -27.88
N ARG A 4 -28.44 -9.54 -27.09
CA ARG A 4 -27.44 -10.49 -27.64
C ARG A 4 -28.05 -11.83 -27.97
N ILE A 5 -28.97 -12.30 -27.13
CA ILE A 5 -29.80 -13.48 -27.45
C ILE A 5 -30.58 -13.18 -28.72
N HIS A 6 -31.17 -11.99 -28.82
CA HIS A 6 -31.87 -11.54 -30.01
C HIS A 6 -30.99 -11.55 -31.26
N ALA A 7 -29.77 -10.98 -31.18
CA ALA A 7 -28.84 -10.95 -32.30
C ALA A 7 -28.36 -12.37 -32.72
N SER A 8 -28.16 -13.27 -31.75
CA SER A 8 -27.77 -14.67 -32.03
C SER A 8 -28.90 -15.45 -32.68
N LEU A 9 -30.11 -15.33 -32.15
CA LEU A 9 -31.30 -15.97 -32.73
C LEU A 9 -31.60 -15.41 -34.13
N ALA A 10 -31.49 -14.11 -34.34
CA ALA A 10 -31.71 -13.47 -35.63
C ALA A 10 -30.77 -14.06 -36.70
N ARG A 11 -29.47 -14.22 -36.41
CA ARG A 11 -28.51 -14.88 -37.31
C ARG A 11 -28.89 -16.32 -37.61
N MET A 12 -29.36 -17.10 -36.63
CA MET A 12 -29.79 -18.48 -36.88
C MET A 12 -31.01 -18.51 -37.79
N PHE A 13 -31.90 -17.53 -37.70
CA PHE A 13 -33.03 -17.44 -38.62
C PHE A 13 -32.69 -16.97 -40.05
N ASP A 14 -31.46 -16.48 -40.28
CA ASP A 14 -30.98 -16.22 -41.66
C ASP A 14 -30.74 -17.55 -42.42
N GLU A 15 -30.34 -18.63 -41.70
CA GLU A 15 -29.99 -19.90 -42.29
C GLU A 15 -31.05 -21.01 -42.02
N HIS A 16 -31.80 -20.88 -40.92
CA HIS A 16 -32.70 -21.92 -40.44
C HIS A 16 -34.13 -21.42 -40.29
N ARG A 17 -35.09 -22.22 -40.74
CA ARG A 17 -36.50 -21.94 -40.59
C ARG A 17 -37.02 -22.25 -39.17
N LEU A 18 -36.51 -23.30 -38.54
CA LEU A 18 -36.86 -23.75 -37.21
C LEU A 18 -35.62 -23.57 -36.32
N VAL A 19 -35.80 -23.04 -35.14
CA VAL A 19 -34.78 -22.93 -34.11
C VAL A 19 -35.34 -23.46 -32.79
N PHE A 20 -34.73 -24.51 -32.24
CA PHE A 20 -35.10 -25.08 -30.97
C PHE A 20 -34.32 -24.38 -29.85
N TRP A 21 -35.00 -24.07 -28.75
CA TRP A 21 -34.40 -23.48 -27.57
C TRP A 21 -34.82 -24.24 -26.32
N TYR A 22 -33.92 -25.01 -25.72
CA TYR A 22 -34.09 -25.71 -24.46
C TYR A 22 -33.52 -24.91 -23.33
N ASP A 23 -34.35 -24.36 -22.44
CA ASP A 23 -33.96 -23.59 -21.27
C ASP A 23 -33.75 -24.53 -20.08
N THR A 24 -32.57 -25.22 -20.09
CA THR A 24 -32.26 -26.25 -19.10
C THR A 24 -32.20 -25.71 -17.66
N ALA A 25 -31.72 -24.47 -17.50
CA ALA A 25 -31.61 -23.81 -16.20
C ALA A 25 -32.87 -23.09 -15.77
N ARG A 26 -33.87 -22.95 -16.65
CA ARG A 26 -35.15 -22.23 -16.43
C ARG A 26 -34.98 -20.77 -16.02
N ASP A 27 -33.92 -20.11 -16.55
CA ASP A 27 -33.58 -18.74 -16.22
C ASP A 27 -33.67 -17.76 -17.40
N MET A 28 -34.11 -18.26 -18.59
CA MET A 28 -34.18 -17.48 -19.82
C MET A 28 -35.62 -17.13 -20.25
N ARG A 29 -36.62 -17.38 -19.41
CA ARG A 29 -38.02 -17.13 -19.72
C ARG A 29 -38.28 -15.69 -20.16
N GLU A 30 -37.73 -14.70 -19.45
CA GLU A 30 -37.89 -13.27 -19.78
C GLU A 30 -37.28 -12.95 -21.15
N ALA A 31 -36.14 -13.58 -21.48
CA ALA A 31 -35.49 -13.38 -22.78
C ALA A 31 -36.33 -13.99 -23.92
N PHE A 32 -36.95 -15.12 -23.74
CA PHE A 32 -37.90 -15.71 -24.69
C PHE A 32 -39.14 -14.84 -24.83
N ASP A 33 -39.72 -14.37 -23.73
CA ASP A 33 -40.94 -13.56 -23.75
C ASP A 33 -40.71 -12.22 -24.43
N SER A 34 -39.54 -11.62 -24.26
CA SER A 34 -39.13 -10.34 -24.88
C SER A 34 -38.64 -10.47 -26.31
N PHE A 35 -38.34 -11.67 -26.82
CA PHE A 35 -37.86 -11.87 -28.17
C PHE A 35 -38.97 -11.58 -29.19
N VAL A 36 -38.67 -10.70 -30.15
CA VAL A 36 -39.53 -10.37 -31.31
C VAL A 36 -38.66 -10.25 -32.55
N LEU A 37 -38.94 -11.03 -33.57
CA LEU A 37 -38.29 -10.93 -34.88
C LEU A 37 -39.36 -11.07 -35.98
N ASP A 38 -39.31 -10.13 -36.94
CA ASP A 38 -40.27 -10.12 -38.05
C ASP A 38 -40.27 -11.44 -38.80
N GLY A 39 -41.46 -12.02 -39.01
CA GLY A 39 -41.66 -13.28 -39.70
C GLY A 39 -41.30 -14.53 -38.91
N VAL A 40 -40.97 -14.39 -37.62
CA VAL A 40 -40.74 -15.51 -36.69
C VAL A 40 -41.86 -15.60 -35.66
N GLU A 41 -42.46 -16.75 -35.58
CA GLU A 41 -43.48 -17.05 -34.53
C GLU A 41 -42.87 -17.84 -33.40
N LYS A 42 -43.20 -17.46 -32.16
CA LYS A 42 -42.81 -18.16 -30.93
C LYS A 42 -43.81 -19.23 -30.58
N VAL A 43 -43.34 -20.44 -30.31
CA VAL A 43 -44.14 -21.56 -29.85
C VAL A 43 -43.46 -22.24 -28.67
N GLU A 44 -44.27 -22.72 -27.69
CA GLU A 44 -43.76 -23.39 -26.52
C GLU A 44 -44.13 -24.87 -26.55
N ILE A 45 -43.16 -25.73 -26.18
CA ILE A 45 -43.39 -27.16 -25.99
C ILE A 45 -43.95 -27.41 -24.59
N SER A 46 -45.18 -27.85 -24.52
CA SER A 46 -45.91 -28.11 -23.26
C SER A 46 -46.86 -29.32 -23.36
N GLY A 47 -46.37 -30.45 -23.90
CA GLY A 47 -47.18 -31.65 -24.16
C GLY A 47 -48.00 -31.58 -25.47
N ASN A 48 -47.66 -30.64 -26.34
CA ASN A 48 -48.40 -30.33 -27.57
C ASN A 48 -47.57 -30.65 -28.84
N GLU A 49 -46.54 -31.48 -28.72
CA GLU A 49 -45.53 -31.75 -29.74
C GLU A 49 -46.12 -32.23 -31.08
N PHE A 50 -47.11 -33.11 -31.05
CA PHE A 50 -47.78 -33.59 -32.27
C PHE A 50 -48.51 -32.46 -33.02
N GLY A 51 -49.21 -31.59 -32.29
CA GLY A 51 -49.87 -30.45 -32.88
C GLY A 51 -48.86 -29.45 -33.50
N LEU A 52 -47.77 -29.15 -32.80
CA LEU A 52 -46.70 -28.32 -33.29
C LEU A 52 -46.04 -28.91 -34.54
N LYS A 53 -45.77 -30.23 -34.55
CA LYS A 53 -45.19 -30.93 -35.69
C LYS A 53 -46.11 -30.89 -36.92
N TYR A 54 -47.40 -31.14 -36.74
CA TYR A 54 -48.38 -31.04 -37.80
C TYR A 54 -48.49 -29.61 -38.35
N ARG A 55 -48.51 -28.62 -37.48
CA ARG A 55 -48.53 -27.20 -37.86
C ARG A 55 -47.33 -26.83 -38.71
N MET A 56 -46.09 -27.14 -38.24
CA MET A 56 -44.86 -26.81 -38.90
C MET A 56 -44.63 -27.53 -40.22
N LEU A 57 -45.11 -28.76 -40.37
CA LEU A 57 -44.88 -29.55 -41.56
C LEU A 57 -46.00 -29.44 -42.60
N ARG A 58 -47.23 -29.18 -42.19
CA ARG A 58 -48.43 -29.27 -43.06
C ARG A 58 -49.22 -27.99 -43.18
N GLN A 59 -49.46 -27.27 -42.05
CA GLN A 59 -50.29 -26.09 -42.12
C GLN A 59 -49.46 -24.84 -42.51
N GLU A 60 -48.27 -24.66 -41.93
CA GLU A 60 -47.43 -23.48 -42.12
C GLU A 60 -45.99 -23.87 -42.51
N PRO A 61 -45.78 -24.58 -43.64
CA PRO A 61 -44.46 -25.15 -43.98
C PRO A 61 -43.41 -24.11 -44.36
N LYS A 62 -43.79 -22.84 -44.52
CA LYS A 62 -42.86 -21.74 -44.84
C LYS A 62 -42.63 -20.79 -43.64
N GLN A 63 -43.46 -20.89 -42.60
CA GLN A 63 -43.36 -20.05 -41.42
C GLN A 63 -42.08 -20.38 -40.62
N ARG A 64 -41.39 -19.35 -40.14
CA ARG A 64 -40.24 -19.49 -39.22
C ARG A 64 -40.75 -19.61 -37.79
N PHE A 65 -40.22 -20.58 -37.03
CA PHE A 65 -40.61 -20.82 -35.65
C PHE A 65 -39.43 -20.85 -34.69
N LEU A 66 -39.52 -20.09 -33.59
CA LEU A 66 -38.71 -20.28 -32.39
C LEU A 66 -39.45 -21.22 -31.43
N ILE A 67 -38.90 -22.42 -31.25
CA ILE A 67 -39.54 -23.50 -30.49
C ILE A 67 -38.85 -23.60 -29.14
N TYR A 68 -39.53 -23.11 -28.12
CA TYR A 68 -39.00 -23.00 -26.74
C TYR A 68 -39.52 -24.13 -25.86
N LYS A 69 -38.67 -24.63 -24.95
CA LYS A 69 -39.03 -25.52 -23.87
C LYS A 69 -38.46 -25.03 -22.57
N ASP A 70 -39.30 -24.82 -21.57
CA ASP A 70 -38.90 -24.49 -20.19
C ASP A 70 -38.38 -25.76 -19.50
N GLY A 71 -37.13 -26.12 -19.75
CA GLY A 71 -36.50 -27.31 -19.21
C GLY A 71 -35.47 -27.95 -20.14
N PRO A 72 -34.89 -29.09 -19.74
CA PRO A 72 -33.84 -29.74 -20.48
C PRO A 72 -34.35 -30.33 -21.81
N GLU A 73 -33.40 -30.54 -22.71
CA GLU A 73 -33.60 -31.30 -23.96
C GLU A 73 -34.11 -32.71 -23.61
N PRO A 74 -35.21 -33.19 -24.26
CA PRO A 74 -35.72 -34.54 -24.02
C PRO A 74 -34.68 -35.60 -24.47
N VAL A 75 -34.64 -36.75 -23.79
CA VAL A 75 -33.88 -37.90 -24.26
C VAL A 75 -34.42 -38.36 -25.61
N MET A 76 -33.54 -38.86 -26.48
CA MET A 76 -33.91 -39.19 -27.86
C MET A 76 -35.16 -40.04 -28.00
N ALA A 77 -35.37 -41.00 -27.08
CA ALA A 77 -36.53 -41.90 -27.09
C ALA A 77 -37.86 -41.20 -26.77
N GLU A 78 -37.82 -40.05 -26.09
CA GLU A 78 -38.99 -39.28 -25.64
C GLU A 78 -39.17 -37.98 -26.45
N ASN A 79 -38.29 -37.72 -27.41
CA ASN A 79 -38.36 -36.52 -28.20
C ASN A 79 -39.19 -36.68 -29.45
N TRP A 80 -40.49 -36.36 -29.36
CA TRP A 80 -41.41 -36.42 -30.49
C TRP A 80 -41.16 -35.46 -31.63
N LEU A 81 -40.27 -34.48 -31.44
CA LEU A 81 -39.84 -33.52 -32.44
C LEU A 81 -38.41 -33.79 -32.92
N LEU A 82 -37.83 -34.98 -32.61
CA LEU A 82 -36.43 -35.31 -32.89
C LEU A 82 -36.06 -35.13 -34.33
N ASP A 83 -36.90 -35.57 -35.27
CA ASP A 83 -36.66 -35.47 -36.72
C ASP A 83 -36.58 -34.01 -37.19
N LEU A 84 -37.40 -33.13 -36.64
CA LEU A 84 -37.31 -31.68 -36.90
C LEU A 84 -36.06 -31.08 -36.28
N GLN A 85 -35.74 -31.50 -35.08
CA GLN A 85 -34.56 -31.03 -34.39
C GLN A 85 -33.26 -31.42 -35.09
N LEU A 86 -33.16 -32.68 -35.56
CA LEU A 86 -31.98 -33.14 -36.27
C LEU A 86 -31.83 -32.48 -37.66
N ALA A 87 -32.92 -31.99 -38.25
CA ALA A 87 -32.94 -31.28 -39.54
C ALA A 87 -32.67 -29.76 -39.41
N THR A 88 -32.41 -29.26 -38.20
CA THR A 88 -32.29 -27.82 -37.96
C THR A 88 -31.25 -27.53 -36.86
N VAL A 89 -31.31 -26.38 -36.24
CA VAL A 89 -30.36 -25.94 -35.22
C VAL A 89 -31.02 -25.85 -33.84
N VAL A 90 -30.29 -26.24 -32.82
CA VAL A 90 -30.67 -26.04 -31.42
C VAL A 90 -29.91 -24.80 -30.88
N PHE A 91 -30.65 -23.82 -30.50
CA PHE A 91 -30.08 -22.66 -29.78
C PHE A 91 -29.81 -23.07 -28.33
N LYS A 92 -28.57 -23.11 -27.98
CA LYS A 92 -28.15 -23.34 -26.60
C LYS A 92 -27.89 -21.99 -25.95
N ALA A 93 -28.93 -21.39 -25.40
CA ALA A 93 -28.82 -20.25 -24.53
C ALA A 93 -28.43 -20.74 -23.13
N ASP A 94 -27.21 -21.16 -23.01
CA ASP A 94 -26.56 -21.35 -21.73
C ASP A 94 -25.87 -20.03 -21.39
N GLN A 95 -26.20 -19.49 -20.25
CA GLN A 95 -25.60 -18.25 -19.76
C GLN A 95 -24.07 -18.29 -19.82
N ALA A 96 -23.49 -19.46 -19.51
CA ALA A 96 -22.06 -19.67 -19.61
C ALA A 96 -21.56 -19.58 -21.06
N ALA A 97 -22.29 -20.14 -22.04
CA ALA A 97 -21.94 -20.06 -23.45
C ALA A 97 -21.96 -18.59 -23.96
N ILE A 98 -22.91 -17.79 -23.48
CA ILE A 98 -22.99 -16.36 -23.81
C ILE A 98 -21.73 -15.62 -23.29
N TRP A 99 -21.37 -15.83 -22.02
CA TRP A 99 -20.17 -15.22 -21.45
C TRP A 99 -18.89 -15.68 -22.14
N MET A 100 -18.80 -16.97 -22.48
CA MET A 100 -17.66 -17.50 -23.23
C MET A 100 -17.53 -16.86 -24.61
N ALA A 101 -18.65 -16.72 -25.34
CA ALA A 101 -18.65 -16.04 -26.63
C ALA A 101 -18.29 -14.54 -26.52
N GLU A 102 -18.78 -13.87 -25.47
CA GLU A 102 -18.47 -12.46 -25.18
C GLU A 102 -16.99 -12.22 -24.90
N LEU A 103 -16.38 -13.14 -24.16
CA LEU A 103 -14.95 -13.10 -23.83
C LEU A 103 -14.08 -13.70 -24.94
N GLY A 104 -14.65 -14.36 -25.95
CA GLY A 104 -13.91 -15.09 -26.97
C GLY A 104 -13.13 -16.27 -26.41
N LEU A 105 -13.67 -16.95 -25.38
CA LEU A 105 -12.98 -18.02 -24.67
C LEU A 105 -13.10 -19.36 -25.40
N PRO A 106 -12.02 -20.15 -25.51
CA PRO A 106 -12.07 -21.52 -25.98
C PRO A 106 -12.77 -22.44 -24.98
N ALA A 107 -13.28 -23.58 -25.45
CA ALA A 107 -14.08 -24.54 -24.69
C ALA A 107 -13.44 -25.00 -23.36
N GLN A 108 -12.12 -24.99 -23.26
CA GLN A 108 -11.39 -25.36 -22.05
C GLN A 108 -11.72 -24.51 -20.81
N PHE A 109 -12.30 -23.31 -20.99
CA PHE A 109 -12.69 -22.41 -19.90
C PHE A 109 -14.15 -22.58 -19.47
N GLU A 110 -14.94 -23.42 -20.13
CA GLU A 110 -16.35 -23.61 -19.84
C GLU A 110 -16.61 -24.01 -18.38
N SER A 111 -15.78 -24.90 -17.82
CA SER A 111 -15.90 -25.30 -16.42
C SER A 111 -15.72 -24.13 -15.46
N VAL A 112 -14.74 -23.25 -15.72
CA VAL A 112 -14.48 -22.07 -14.88
C VAL A 112 -15.66 -21.09 -14.94
N VAL A 113 -16.22 -20.87 -16.14
CA VAL A 113 -17.36 -19.96 -16.30
C VAL A 113 -18.60 -20.51 -15.59
N ARG A 114 -18.85 -21.83 -15.64
CA ARG A 114 -19.98 -22.49 -14.96
C ARG A 114 -19.83 -22.50 -13.45
N GLU A 115 -18.62 -22.70 -12.95
CA GLU A 115 -18.32 -22.73 -11.51
C GLU A 115 -18.48 -21.35 -10.84
N HIS A 116 -18.16 -20.27 -11.56
CA HIS A 116 -18.11 -18.92 -11.03
C HIS A 116 -19.19 -17.98 -11.58
N THR A 117 -20.40 -18.46 -11.76
CA THR A 117 -21.53 -17.74 -12.40
C THR A 117 -21.80 -16.37 -11.77
N GLU A 118 -21.70 -16.23 -10.44
CA GLU A 118 -21.90 -14.95 -9.75
C GLU A 118 -20.92 -13.88 -10.20
N PHE A 119 -19.67 -14.24 -10.47
CA PHE A 119 -18.69 -13.32 -11.00
C PHE A 119 -19.13 -12.70 -12.34
N TYR A 120 -19.68 -13.52 -13.24
CA TYR A 120 -20.06 -13.11 -14.59
C TYR A 120 -21.37 -12.33 -14.67
N ARG A 121 -22.21 -12.32 -13.62
CA ARG A 121 -23.45 -11.54 -13.61
C ARG A 121 -23.25 -10.04 -13.77
N ALA A 122 -22.12 -9.49 -13.31
CA ALA A 122 -21.84 -8.08 -13.45
C ALA A 122 -21.00 -7.79 -14.69
N LYS A 123 -21.57 -7.08 -15.65
CA LYS A 123 -20.90 -6.69 -16.91
C LYS A 123 -19.57 -5.98 -16.66
N VAL A 124 -19.50 -5.11 -15.63
CA VAL A 124 -18.26 -4.39 -15.28
C VAL A 124 -17.12 -5.37 -14.95
N ARG A 125 -17.40 -6.48 -14.25
CA ARG A 125 -16.40 -7.51 -13.94
C ARG A 125 -15.97 -8.28 -15.18
N VAL A 126 -16.91 -8.61 -16.06
CA VAL A 126 -16.63 -9.28 -17.34
C VAL A 126 -15.77 -8.40 -18.24
N ASP A 127 -16.10 -7.10 -18.37
CA ASP A 127 -15.33 -6.14 -19.15
C ASP A 127 -13.92 -5.92 -18.55
N ALA A 128 -13.77 -5.92 -17.22
CA ALA A 128 -12.48 -5.85 -16.55
C ALA A 128 -11.65 -7.12 -16.78
N LEU A 129 -12.25 -8.32 -16.63
CA LEU A 129 -11.59 -9.60 -16.88
C LEU A 129 -11.06 -9.66 -18.32
N LYS A 130 -11.86 -9.21 -19.29
CA LYS A 130 -11.47 -9.20 -20.71
C LYS A 130 -10.19 -8.42 -20.96
N ARG A 131 -9.93 -7.35 -20.21
CA ARG A 131 -8.70 -6.55 -20.35
C ARG A 131 -7.46 -7.27 -19.81
N PHE A 132 -7.64 -8.16 -18.83
CA PHE A 132 -6.56 -8.92 -18.20
C PHE A 132 -6.26 -10.23 -18.90
N MET A 133 -7.24 -10.84 -19.62
CA MET A 133 -7.08 -12.12 -20.27
C MET A 133 -6.03 -12.09 -21.38
N GLN A 134 -5.24 -13.16 -21.45
CA GLN A 134 -4.25 -13.40 -22.49
C GLN A 134 -4.57 -14.73 -23.21
N ALA A 135 -4.20 -14.83 -24.48
CA ALA A 135 -4.46 -16.03 -25.28
C ALA A 135 -3.80 -17.32 -24.74
N SER A 136 -2.72 -17.16 -23.97
CA SER A 136 -1.97 -18.26 -23.35
C SER A 136 -2.45 -18.61 -21.93
N ASP A 137 -3.50 -17.95 -21.42
CA ASP A 137 -3.92 -18.17 -20.04
C ASP A 137 -4.45 -19.60 -19.82
N THR A 138 -4.06 -20.17 -18.70
CA THR A 138 -4.63 -21.40 -18.16
C THR A 138 -5.86 -21.11 -17.32
N GLN A 139 -6.62 -22.14 -16.94
CA GLN A 139 -7.75 -21.98 -16.02
C GLN A 139 -7.35 -21.36 -14.67
N THR A 140 -6.19 -21.73 -14.14
CA THR A 140 -5.65 -21.15 -12.91
C THR A 140 -5.32 -19.67 -13.10
N GLN A 141 -4.71 -19.30 -14.21
CA GLN A 141 -4.42 -17.89 -14.52
C GLN A 141 -5.69 -17.07 -14.70
N MET A 142 -6.72 -17.64 -15.34
CA MET A 142 -8.02 -16.99 -15.44
C MET A 142 -8.64 -16.70 -14.06
N ARG A 143 -8.62 -17.68 -13.13
CA ARG A 143 -9.11 -17.49 -11.76
C ARG A 143 -8.28 -16.45 -10.99
N LEU A 144 -6.96 -16.41 -11.19
CA LEU A 144 -6.11 -15.34 -10.61
C LEU A 144 -6.50 -13.95 -11.13
N ARG A 145 -6.83 -13.84 -12.42
CA ARG A 145 -7.33 -12.58 -12.98
C ARG A 145 -8.70 -12.20 -12.44
N MET A 146 -9.56 -13.20 -12.20
CA MET A 146 -10.85 -12.97 -11.55
C MET A 146 -10.67 -12.47 -10.11
N LEU A 147 -9.73 -13.04 -9.33
CA LEU A 147 -9.33 -12.51 -8.01
C LEU A 147 -8.88 -11.06 -8.09
N ALA A 148 -8.03 -10.73 -9.09
CA ALA A 148 -7.57 -9.36 -9.28
C ALA A 148 -8.73 -8.39 -9.59
N VAL A 149 -9.69 -8.81 -10.43
CA VAL A 149 -10.91 -8.01 -10.69
C VAL A 149 -11.73 -7.82 -9.42
N CYS A 150 -11.91 -8.87 -8.60
CA CYS A 150 -12.66 -8.78 -7.33
C CYS A 150 -11.99 -7.80 -6.35
N ALA A 151 -10.67 -7.79 -6.29
CA ALA A 151 -9.89 -6.92 -5.42
C ALA A 151 -9.63 -5.52 -6.01
N GLY A 152 -10.06 -5.24 -7.25
CA GLY A 152 -9.70 -4.00 -7.93
C GLY A 152 -8.20 -3.84 -8.19
N ALA A 153 -7.47 -4.95 -8.31
CA ALA A 153 -6.02 -5.02 -8.45
C ALA A 153 -5.56 -5.20 -9.91
N GLU A 154 -4.25 -5.01 -10.16
CA GLU A 154 -3.70 -4.98 -11.55
C GLU A 154 -3.28 -6.34 -12.12
N GLY A 155 -3.61 -7.47 -11.49
CA GLY A 155 -3.57 -8.75 -12.20
C GLY A 155 -2.68 -9.87 -11.66
N GLY A 156 -2.00 -9.73 -10.54
CA GLY A 156 -1.23 -10.80 -9.87
C GLY A 156 -1.69 -11.04 -8.44
N LEU A 157 -1.37 -12.21 -7.86
CA LEU A 157 -1.70 -12.50 -6.46
C LEU A 157 -1.13 -11.43 -5.51
N ASP A 158 0.08 -10.98 -5.77
CA ASP A 158 0.75 -9.93 -4.97
C ASP A 158 -0.06 -8.64 -4.91
N THR A 159 -0.58 -8.17 -6.06
CA THR A 159 -1.38 -6.94 -6.11
C THR A 159 -2.76 -7.12 -5.48
N VAL A 160 -3.30 -8.34 -5.51
CA VAL A 160 -4.51 -8.71 -4.77
C VAL A 160 -4.26 -8.58 -3.26
N ILE A 161 -3.15 -9.14 -2.76
CA ILE A 161 -2.78 -9.02 -1.34
C ILE A 161 -2.60 -7.55 -0.94
N GLU A 162 -1.92 -6.74 -1.76
CA GLU A 162 -1.74 -5.30 -1.49
C GLU A 162 -3.08 -4.55 -1.37
N ALA A 163 -4.03 -4.84 -2.27
CA ALA A 163 -5.35 -4.23 -2.24
C ALA A 163 -6.16 -4.67 -1.01
N LEU A 164 -6.12 -5.96 -0.67
CA LEU A 164 -6.80 -6.49 0.50
C LEU A 164 -6.22 -5.95 1.82
N LEU A 165 -4.89 -5.76 1.92
CA LEU A 165 -4.27 -5.08 3.06
C LEU A 165 -4.74 -3.63 3.17
N GLY A 166 -4.95 -2.95 2.04
CA GLY A 166 -5.52 -1.60 2.01
C GLY A 166 -6.95 -1.55 2.52
N GLU A 167 -7.80 -2.50 2.12
CA GLU A 167 -9.17 -2.61 2.63
C GLU A 167 -9.20 -2.96 4.13
N LEU A 168 -8.38 -3.91 4.56
CA LEU A 168 -8.26 -4.31 5.95
C LEU A 168 -7.86 -3.13 6.86
N ALA A 169 -6.91 -2.30 6.42
CA ALA A 169 -6.52 -1.09 7.12
C ALA A 169 -7.69 -0.10 7.25
N ALA A 170 -8.52 0.00 6.21
CA ALA A 170 -9.70 0.86 6.20
C ALA A 170 -10.92 0.26 6.95
N GLY A 171 -10.78 -0.93 7.54
CA GLY A 171 -11.88 -1.65 8.18
C GLY A 171 -12.96 -2.13 7.20
N LYS A 172 -12.58 -2.43 5.95
CA LYS A 172 -13.44 -2.91 4.87
C LYS A 172 -13.11 -4.35 4.53
N ASP A 173 -14.09 -5.04 3.97
CA ASP A 173 -13.98 -6.43 3.51
C ASP A 173 -14.72 -6.67 2.18
N ASP A 174 -15.02 -5.62 1.44
CA ASP A 174 -15.83 -5.68 0.22
C ASP A 174 -15.25 -6.62 -0.84
N ALA A 175 -13.93 -6.58 -1.04
CA ALA A 175 -13.23 -7.45 -1.98
C ALA A 175 -13.23 -8.92 -1.51
N LEU A 176 -12.99 -9.18 -0.22
CA LEU A 176 -13.06 -10.54 0.34
C LEU A 176 -14.45 -11.14 0.19
N ARG A 177 -15.50 -10.38 0.50
CA ARG A 177 -16.90 -10.83 0.29
C ARG A 177 -17.22 -11.06 -1.18
N LEU A 178 -16.63 -10.28 -2.09
CA LEU A 178 -16.83 -10.48 -3.51
C LEU A 178 -16.10 -11.74 -4.01
N ILE A 179 -14.89 -12.01 -3.50
CA ILE A 179 -14.13 -13.26 -3.74
C ILE A 179 -14.98 -14.46 -3.27
N GLU A 180 -15.53 -14.39 -2.06
CA GLU A 180 -16.37 -15.45 -1.49
C GLU A 180 -17.63 -15.70 -2.34
N ARG A 181 -18.41 -14.66 -2.62
CA ARG A 181 -19.62 -14.78 -3.46
C ARG A 181 -19.33 -15.28 -4.85
N SER A 182 -18.15 -15.00 -5.37
CA SER A 182 -17.70 -15.49 -6.68
C SER A 182 -17.19 -16.93 -6.67
N GLY A 183 -17.18 -17.61 -5.51
CA GLY A 183 -16.71 -18.99 -5.36
C GLY A 183 -15.20 -19.13 -5.51
N LEU A 184 -14.41 -18.09 -5.22
CA LEU A 184 -12.95 -18.06 -5.44
C LEU A 184 -12.14 -18.27 -4.15
N THR A 185 -12.77 -18.43 -2.99
CA THR A 185 -12.13 -18.49 -1.67
C THR A 185 -11.13 -19.64 -1.55
N GLU A 186 -11.52 -20.85 -1.93
CA GLU A 186 -10.63 -22.02 -1.84
C GLU A 186 -9.39 -21.85 -2.73
N MET A 187 -9.61 -21.38 -3.96
CA MET A 187 -8.52 -21.10 -4.88
C MET A 187 -7.60 -19.99 -4.34
N PHE A 188 -8.15 -18.92 -3.78
CA PHE A 188 -7.39 -17.82 -3.17
C PHE A 188 -6.46 -18.35 -2.09
N TRP A 189 -6.99 -19.09 -1.11
CA TRP A 189 -6.18 -19.64 -0.01
C TRP A 189 -5.17 -20.69 -0.47
N THR A 190 -5.52 -21.50 -1.47
CA THR A 190 -4.56 -22.42 -2.09
C THR A 190 -3.38 -21.66 -2.69
N GLN A 191 -3.63 -20.57 -3.41
CA GLN A 191 -2.56 -19.75 -4.00
C GLN A 191 -1.74 -19.03 -2.93
N VAL A 192 -2.37 -18.47 -1.90
CA VAL A 192 -1.68 -17.85 -0.76
C VAL A 192 -0.78 -18.85 -0.04
N GLY A 193 -1.29 -20.07 0.20
CA GLY A 193 -0.50 -21.14 0.82
C GLY A 193 0.70 -21.56 -0.01
N GLN A 194 0.51 -21.74 -1.32
CA GLN A 194 1.58 -22.12 -2.24
C GLN A 194 2.64 -21.02 -2.43
N ALA A 195 2.20 -19.77 -2.59
CA ALA A 195 3.09 -18.66 -2.86
C ALA A 195 3.83 -18.18 -1.60
N TYR A 196 3.13 -18.07 -0.47
CA TYR A 196 3.65 -17.40 0.73
C TYR A 196 3.90 -18.32 1.91
N GLY A 197 3.53 -19.61 1.79
CA GLY A 197 3.75 -20.61 2.86
C GLY A 197 2.75 -20.50 4.00
N TYR A 198 1.68 -19.72 3.87
CA TYR A 198 0.63 -19.59 4.88
C TYR A 198 -0.15 -20.91 5.05
N ARG A 199 -0.34 -21.33 6.28
CA ARG A 199 -1.05 -22.56 6.64
C ARG A 199 -1.95 -22.30 7.83
N SER A 200 -3.24 -22.58 7.67
CA SER A 200 -4.24 -22.50 8.73
C SER A 200 -5.35 -23.50 8.41
N ASP A 201 -5.94 -24.08 9.43
CA ASP A 201 -7.12 -24.94 9.30
C ASP A 201 -8.38 -24.10 9.00
N GLU A 202 -8.42 -22.87 9.49
CA GLU A 202 -9.45 -21.87 9.23
C GLU A 202 -8.75 -20.58 8.71
N PRO A 203 -8.46 -20.49 7.39
CA PRO A 203 -7.74 -19.36 6.84
C PRO A 203 -8.52 -18.06 6.98
N ASP A 204 -7.86 -17.04 7.54
CA ASP A 204 -8.39 -15.70 7.72
C ASP A 204 -7.39 -14.65 7.22
N PHE A 205 -7.90 -13.55 6.63
CA PHE A 205 -7.03 -12.56 6.02
C PHE A 205 -6.32 -11.67 7.05
N GLU A 206 -6.97 -11.41 8.20
CA GLU A 206 -6.32 -10.66 9.29
C GLU A 206 -5.21 -11.51 9.93
N ASP A 207 -5.44 -12.81 10.14
CA ASP A 207 -4.40 -13.73 10.62
C ASP A 207 -3.21 -13.83 9.65
N PHE A 208 -3.48 -13.89 8.34
CA PHE A 208 -2.43 -13.80 7.32
C PHE A 208 -1.66 -12.49 7.41
N ALA A 209 -2.35 -11.33 7.55
CA ALA A 209 -1.70 -10.03 7.68
C ALA A 209 -0.84 -9.93 8.94
N ILE A 210 -1.31 -10.44 10.08
CA ILE A 210 -0.52 -10.53 11.33
C ILE A 210 0.73 -11.38 11.11
N SER A 211 0.57 -12.55 10.49
CA SER A 211 1.69 -13.46 10.16
C SER A 211 2.71 -12.79 9.23
N LEU A 212 2.25 -11.92 8.32
CA LEU A 212 3.09 -11.16 7.40
C LEU A 212 3.96 -10.13 8.14
N PHE A 213 3.36 -9.34 9.05
CA PHE A 213 4.10 -8.41 9.91
C PHE A 213 5.07 -9.12 10.85
N GLN A 214 4.64 -10.22 11.47
CA GLN A 214 5.49 -11.04 12.33
C GLN A 214 6.70 -11.59 11.57
N SER A 215 6.50 -12.15 10.38
CA SER A 215 7.57 -12.67 9.54
C SER A 215 8.56 -11.59 9.10
N ALA A 216 8.06 -10.41 8.74
CA ALA A 216 8.89 -9.29 8.33
C ALA A 216 9.75 -8.78 9.50
N TYR A 217 9.18 -8.69 10.70
CA TYR A 217 9.91 -8.29 11.90
C TYR A 217 10.94 -9.34 12.32
N ALA A 218 10.56 -10.62 12.40
CA ALA A 218 11.47 -11.71 12.72
C ALA A 218 12.67 -11.76 11.75
N ARG A 219 12.41 -11.64 10.46
CA ARG A 219 13.47 -11.63 9.45
C ARG A 219 14.45 -10.47 9.59
N ALA A 220 13.97 -9.29 9.98
CA ALA A 220 14.83 -8.13 10.24
C ALA A 220 15.78 -8.36 11.42
N LEU A 221 15.42 -9.27 12.32
CA LEU A 221 16.21 -9.71 13.49
C LEU A 221 17.03 -10.97 13.23
N ALA A 222 17.10 -11.43 11.98
CA ALA A 222 17.71 -12.70 11.58
C ALA A 222 17.08 -13.95 12.25
N GLU A 223 15.79 -13.86 12.57
CA GLU A 223 14.96 -14.93 13.12
C GLU A 223 14.00 -15.48 12.05
N ASP A 224 13.50 -16.70 12.25
CA ASP A 224 12.53 -17.31 11.35
C ASP A 224 11.10 -16.84 11.70
N GLY A 225 10.33 -16.57 10.66
CA GLY A 225 8.91 -16.20 10.76
C GLY A 225 8.00 -17.28 10.18
N PRO A 226 6.67 -17.16 10.36
CA PRO A 226 5.71 -18.16 9.87
C PRO A 226 5.59 -18.22 8.34
N LEU A 227 5.95 -17.15 7.61
CA LEU A 227 5.84 -17.08 6.16
C LEU A 227 7.21 -17.14 5.46
N ASN A 228 7.18 -17.46 4.17
CA ASN A 228 8.38 -17.62 3.36
C ASN A 228 8.95 -16.28 2.83
N ALA A 229 10.06 -16.35 2.06
CA ALA A 229 10.73 -15.17 1.52
C ALA A 229 9.89 -14.39 0.49
N GLU A 230 9.03 -15.05 -0.27
CA GLU A 230 8.17 -14.39 -1.26
C GLU A 230 7.13 -13.48 -0.57
N ALA A 231 6.56 -13.90 0.56
CA ALA A 231 5.70 -13.07 1.38
C ALA A 231 6.40 -11.77 1.83
N LEU A 232 7.69 -11.85 2.18
CA LEU A 232 8.48 -10.69 2.59
C LEU A 232 8.76 -9.72 1.44
N LEU A 233 8.84 -10.22 0.19
CA LEU A 233 8.97 -9.36 -0.99
C LEU A 233 7.68 -8.56 -1.21
N VAL A 234 6.52 -9.20 -1.10
CA VAL A 234 5.22 -8.52 -1.18
C VAL A 234 5.08 -7.47 -0.08
N PHE A 235 5.39 -7.84 1.17
CA PHE A 235 5.36 -6.91 2.29
C PHE A 235 6.25 -5.69 2.06
N ARG A 236 7.49 -5.90 1.62
CA ARG A 236 8.43 -4.80 1.34
C ARG A 236 7.93 -3.88 0.23
N ARG A 237 7.38 -4.45 -0.85
CA ARG A 237 6.83 -3.68 -1.95
C ARG A 237 5.64 -2.85 -1.50
N TRP A 238 4.69 -3.46 -0.78
CA TRP A 238 3.51 -2.80 -0.22
C TRP A 238 3.90 -1.68 0.75
N LYS A 239 4.76 -1.96 1.72
CA LYS A 239 5.25 -0.97 2.70
C LYS A 239 5.90 0.25 2.04
N ASN A 240 6.71 0.04 0.98
CA ASN A 240 7.42 1.11 0.30
C ASN A 240 6.60 1.83 -0.78
N ASN A 241 5.39 1.38 -1.05
CA ASN A 241 4.49 2.01 -2.00
C ASN A 241 3.77 3.20 -1.33
N ARG A 242 3.99 4.41 -1.87
CA ARG A 242 3.38 5.64 -1.34
C ARG A 242 1.84 5.59 -1.29
N HIS A 243 1.23 4.85 -2.21
CA HIS A 243 -0.22 4.67 -2.23
C HIS A 243 -0.72 3.98 -0.96
N TRP A 244 0.06 3.03 -0.42
CA TRP A 244 -0.31 2.23 0.74
C TRP A 244 0.30 2.71 2.06
N ALA A 245 1.03 3.84 2.07
CA ALA A 245 1.72 4.34 3.27
C ALA A 245 0.78 4.46 4.48
N GLY A 246 -0.39 5.06 4.31
CA GLY A 246 -1.38 5.19 5.41
C GLY A 246 -1.95 3.83 5.86
N ALA A 247 -2.17 2.89 4.94
CA ALA A 247 -2.62 1.54 5.27
C ALA A 247 -1.54 0.76 6.06
N PHE A 248 -0.28 0.91 5.67
CA PHE A 248 0.85 0.33 6.41
C PHE A 248 0.94 0.90 7.83
N GLU A 249 0.84 2.22 7.99
CA GLU A 249 0.89 2.88 9.30
C GLU A 249 -0.24 2.42 10.21
N GLU A 250 -1.45 2.31 9.68
CA GLU A 250 -2.63 1.83 10.42
C GLU A 250 -2.47 0.38 10.90
N LEU A 251 -2.09 -0.55 10.00
CA LEU A 251 -1.88 -1.94 10.38
C LEU A 251 -0.67 -2.12 11.30
N SER A 252 0.41 -1.37 11.08
CA SER A 252 1.57 -1.34 11.97
C SER A 252 1.16 -0.92 13.39
N ALA A 253 0.38 0.16 13.54
CA ALA A 253 -0.11 0.61 14.83
C ALA A 253 -1.04 -0.43 15.51
N ARG A 254 -1.92 -1.07 14.72
CA ARG A 254 -2.85 -2.11 15.21
C ARG A 254 -2.11 -3.35 15.70
N TYR A 255 -1.08 -3.80 15.00
CA TYR A 255 -0.42 -5.08 15.30
C TYR A 255 0.76 -4.97 16.26
N GLN A 256 1.32 -3.78 16.49
CA GLN A 256 2.45 -3.62 17.42
C GLN A 256 2.15 -4.11 18.84
N ASP A 257 0.93 -3.85 19.34
CA ASP A 257 0.53 -4.28 20.69
C ASP A 257 0.16 -5.76 20.72
N LEU A 258 -0.51 -6.25 19.66
CA LEU A 258 -0.87 -7.65 19.50
C LEU A 258 0.39 -8.55 19.46
N LEU A 259 1.41 -8.12 18.73
CA LEU A 259 2.70 -8.80 18.62
C LEU A 259 3.65 -8.49 19.80
N LYS A 260 3.22 -7.71 20.78
CA LYS A 260 3.97 -7.31 21.98
C LYS A 260 5.33 -6.68 21.65
N ILE A 261 5.38 -5.92 20.55
CA ILE A 261 6.61 -5.28 20.07
C ILE A 261 7.29 -4.43 21.15
N PRO A 262 6.60 -3.56 21.93
CA PRO A 262 7.26 -2.76 22.97
C PRO A 262 8.01 -3.62 24.00
N ALA A 263 7.44 -4.75 24.40
CA ALA A 263 8.05 -5.64 25.39
C ALA A 263 9.24 -6.44 24.80
N ASP A 264 9.21 -6.75 23.52
CA ASP A 264 10.32 -7.40 22.83
C ASP A 264 11.50 -6.44 22.63
N LEU A 265 11.25 -5.19 22.23
CA LEU A 265 12.28 -4.16 22.05
C LEU A 265 13.12 -3.92 23.31
N LEU A 266 12.52 -3.99 24.50
CA LEU A 266 13.24 -3.81 25.76
C LEU A 266 14.32 -4.88 26.03
N LYS A 267 14.25 -6.03 25.35
CA LYS A 267 15.19 -7.14 25.49
C LYS A 267 16.31 -7.12 24.45
N ARG A 268 16.24 -6.18 23.47
CA ARG A 268 17.12 -6.16 22.31
C ARG A 268 18.12 -5.00 22.36
N ASP A 269 19.31 -5.23 21.83
CA ASP A 269 20.23 -4.13 21.55
C ASP A 269 19.69 -3.29 20.40
N PHE A 270 19.43 -2.01 20.66
CA PHE A 270 18.90 -1.08 19.67
C PHE A 270 19.76 -0.97 18.42
N ARG A 271 21.06 -1.27 18.50
CA ARG A 271 21.98 -1.25 17.35
C ARG A 271 21.56 -2.24 16.27
N THR A 272 20.98 -3.37 16.68
CA THR A 272 20.47 -4.39 15.73
C THR A 272 19.16 -3.95 15.05
N LEU A 273 18.50 -2.96 15.62
CA LEU A 273 17.20 -2.45 15.14
C LEU A 273 17.33 -1.26 14.18
N VAL A 274 18.52 -0.67 14.04
CA VAL A 274 18.72 0.60 13.29
C VAL A 274 18.25 0.51 11.84
N ALA A 275 18.33 -0.66 11.20
CA ALA A 275 17.84 -0.88 9.83
C ALA A 275 16.35 -1.28 9.76
N THR A 276 15.68 -1.46 10.91
CA THR A 276 14.32 -2.00 11.02
C THR A 276 13.29 -0.87 11.18
N ASP A 277 12.22 -0.90 10.37
CA ASP A 277 11.20 0.17 10.35
C ASP A 277 9.76 -0.35 10.17
N HIS A 278 9.50 -1.57 10.65
CA HIS A 278 8.19 -2.22 10.54
C HIS A 278 7.14 -1.64 11.49
N PHE A 279 7.57 -1.06 12.61
CA PHE A 279 6.72 -0.48 13.64
C PHE A 279 7.27 0.88 14.09
N GLU A 280 6.37 1.82 14.36
CA GLU A 280 6.75 3.16 14.83
C GLU A 280 7.50 3.12 16.17
N GLU A 281 7.12 2.22 17.07
CA GLU A 281 7.75 2.09 18.39
C GLU A 281 9.25 1.74 18.31
N ILE A 282 9.70 1.16 17.19
CA ILE A 282 11.14 0.93 16.95
C ILE A 282 11.90 2.25 16.91
N ASP A 283 11.39 3.27 16.19
CA ASP A 283 12.02 4.60 16.16
C ASP A 283 12.03 5.26 17.54
N ARG A 284 10.92 5.19 18.27
CA ARG A 284 10.85 5.71 19.63
C ARG A 284 11.83 5.02 20.56
N HIS A 285 11.96 3.70 20.45
CA HIS A 285 12.91 2.92 21.24
C HIS A 285 14.35 3.30 20.90
N ILE A 286 14.73 3.36 19.62
CA ILE A 286 16.07 3.75 19.16
C ILE A 286 16.42 5.16 19.66
N ILE A 287 15.51 6.13 19.55
CA ILE A 287 15.71 7.50 20.02
C ILE A 287 16.02 7.51 21.52
N ARG A 288 15.19 6.84 22.35
CA ARG A 288 15.41 6.76 23.80
C ARG A 288 16.76 6.15 24.14
N GLN A 289 17.14 5.06 23.46
CA GLN A 289 18.39 4.37 23.70
C GLN A 289 19.62 5.18 23.25
N ILE A 290 19.54 5.90 22.12
CA ILE A 290 20.59 6.81 21.70
C ILE A 290 20.76 7.92 22.75
N VAL A 291 19.67 8.57 23.18
CA VAL A 291 19.72 9.65 24.20
C VAL A 291 20.32 9.15 25.50
N GLN A 292 19.92 7.97 25.97
CA GLN A 292 20.49 7.34 27.17
C GLN A 292 21.99 7.03 27.00
N ALA A 293 22.39 6.47 25.86
CA ALA A 293 23.79 6.15 25.59
C ALA A 293 24.67 7.41 25.47
N MET A 294 24.13 8.51 24.94
CA MET A 294 24.80 9.80 24.92
C MET A 294 24.97 10.36 26.33
N SER A 295 23.94 10.27 27.16
CA SER A 295 23.98 10.77 28.55
C SER A 295 24.97 9.99 29.42
N THR A 296 25.08 8.68 29.22
CA THR A 296 26.05 7.81 29.92
C THR A 296 27.42 7.76 29.27
N GLN A 297 27.64 8.47 28.16
CA GLN A 297 28.88 8.51 27.41
C GLN A 297 29.39 7.12 26.96
N THR A 298 28.47 6.20 26.68
CA THR A 298 28.77 4.83 26.23
C THR A 298 28.88 4.69 24.72
N VAL A 299 28.68 5.79 23.97
CA VAL A 299 28.75 5.87 22.50
C VAL A 299 29.58 7.05 22.06
N SER A 300 30.22 6.91 20.93
CA SER A 300 30.99 7.99 20.28
C SER A 300 30.14 8.82 19.33
N ALA A 301 30.55 10.06 19.09
CA ALA A 301 29.88 10.95 18.15
C ALA A 301 29.75 10.33 16.73
N PRO A 302 30.79 9.71 16.13
CA PRO A 302 30.65 9.06 14.82
C PRO A 302 29.60 7.94 14.79
N GLU A 303 29.46 7.15 15.86
CA GLU A 303 28.44 6.09 15.94
C GLU A 303 27.04 6.68 15.90
N VAL A 304 26.76 7.66 16.76
CA VAL A 304 25.43 8.34 16.80
C VAL A 304 25.07 8.94 15.45
N LEU A 305 26.01 9.68 14.82
CA LEU A 305 25.80 10.29 13.50
C LEU A 305 25.58 9.25 12.41
N THR A 306 26.21 8.07 12.52
CA THR A 306 26.00 6.96 11.60
C THR A 306 24.58 6.40 11.74
N TRP A 307 24.12 6.10 12.96
CA TRP A 307 22.76 5.62 13.19
C TRP A 307 21.69 6.61 12.74
N VAL A 308 21.87 7.91 13.03
CA VAL A 308 20.96 8.94 12.51
C VAL A 308 20.93 8.95 10.98
N ARG A 309 22.08 8.77 10.32
CA ARG A 309 22.16 8.71 8.85
C ARG A 309 21.41 7.49 8.30
N GLU A 310 21.56 6.32 8.92
CA GLU A 310 20.86 5.10 8.53
C GLU A 310 19.34 5.26 8.70
N ARG A 311 18.90 5.87 9.81
CA ARG A 311 17.48 6.13 10.06
C ARG A 311 16.82 7.06 9.04
N ARG A 312 17.57 7.85 8.27
CA ARG A 312 17.00 8.67 7.18
C ARG A 312 16.27 7.86 6.12
N GLN A 313 16.55 6.56 6.01
CA GLN A 313 15.87 5.66 5.09
C GLN A 313 14.64 4.97 5.70
N SER A 314 14.39 5.15 7.00
CA SER A 314 13.23 4.60 7.68
C SER A 314 11.93 5.21 7.18
N HIS A 315 10.88 4.39 7.08
CA HIS A 315 9.52 4.84 6.81
C HIS A 315 9.07 5.96 7.78
N TRP A 316 9.44 5.83 9.05
CA TRP A 316 9.03 6.75 10.13
C TRP A 316 9.91 8.01 10.25
N TYR A 317 11.05 8.08 9.55
CA TYR A 317 11.95 9.23 9.64
C TYR A 317 11.27 10.59 9.40
N PRO A 318 10.36 10.78 8.44
CA PRO A 318 9.68 12.07 8.25
C PRO A 318 8.94 12.57 9.50
N LYS A 319 8.40 11.65 10.30
CA LYS A 319 7.71 11.96 11.56
C LYS A 319 8.66 12.40 12.66
N TYR A 320 9.89 11.86 12.66
CA TYR A 320 10.93 12.10 13.68
C TYR A 320 12.11 12.93 13.18
N VAL A 321 11.99 13.58 12.01
CA VAL A 321 13.09 14.31 11.38
C VAL A 321 13.72 15.35 12.31
N ASP A 322 12.90 16.13 13.02
CA ASP A 322 13.40 17.17 13.93
C ASP A 322 14.07 16.56 15.18
N ILE A 323 13.61 15.40 15.66
CA ILE A 323 14.26 14.64 16.74
C ILE A 323 15.65 14.18 16.32
N TYR A 324 15.78 13.55 15.16
CA TYR A 324 17.07 13.07 14.67
C TYR A 324 18.03 14.22 14.33
N GLN A 325 17.53 15.36 13.86
CA GLN A 325 18.35 16.56 13.65
C GLN A 325 18.82 17.15 15.00
N ALA A 326 17.96 17.21 16.01
CA ALA A 326 18.34 17.64 17.34
C ALA A 326 19.44 16.74 17.94
N ILE A 327 19.29 15.40 17.83
CA ILE A 327 20.34 14.45 18.26
C ILE A 327 21.64 14.71 17.53
N SER A 328 21.62 14.94 16.21
CA SER A 328 22.83 15.24 15.44
C SER A 328 23.52 16.50 15.94
N PHE A 329 22.78 17.60 16.10
CA PHE A 329 23.37 18.87 16.55
C PHE A 329 23.84 18.81 18.01
N ALA A 330 23.14 18.08 18.89
CA ALA A 330 23.61 17.82 20.26
C ALA A 330 24.92 17.04 20.25
N THR A 331 25.04 16.03 19.40
CA THR A 331 26.25 15.21 19.24
C THR A 331 27.42 16.05 18.75
N GLU A 332 27.22 16.85 17.69
CA GLU A 332 28.24 17.74 17.14
C GLU A 332 28.65 18.81 18.16
N PHE A 333 27.69 19.35 18.94
CA PHE A 333 27.95 20.30 20.01
C PHE A 333 28.81 19.68 21.12
N GLN A 334 28.45 18.47 21.60
CA GLN A 334 29.22 17.78 22.63
C GLN A 334 30.66 17.49 22.16
N GLN A 335 30.85 17.08 20.92
CA GLN A 335 32.17 16.86 20.35
C GLN A 335 32.96 18.16 20.25
N ALA A 336 32.36 19.20 19.70
CA ALA A 336 33.03 20.53 19.56
C ALA A 336 33.40 21.14 20.91
N MET A 337 32.58 20.94 21.94
CA MET A 337 32.87 21.33 23.31
C MET A 337 34.03 20.55 23.93
N ALA A 338 34.15 19.27 23.63
CA ALA A 338 35.29 18.47 24.12
C ALA A 338 36.64 18.89 23.51
N GLU A 339 36.62 19.42 22.29
CA GLU A 339 37.81 19.88 21.54
C GLU A 339 38.11 21.38 21.78
N ALA A 340 37.15 22.13 22.35
CA ALA A 340 37.28 23.58 22.50
C ALA A 340 38.24 23.98 23.60
N ASN A 341 39.18 24.88 23.26
CA ASN A 341 39.94 25.64 24.24
C ASN A 341 39.30 27.01 24.42
N LEU A 342 38.63 27.21 25.55
CA LEU A 342 37.87 28.45 25.89
C LEU A 342 38.71 29.53 26.59
N GLY A 343 40.01 29.30 26.82
CA GLY A 343 40.91 30.29 27.39
C GLY A 343 41.23 31.42 26.41
N MET A 344 41.54 32.58 26.94
CA MET A 344 42.05 33.74 26.19
C MET A 344 43.09 34.49 26.98
N THR A 345 44.09 35.09 26.30
CA THR A 345 45.19 35.86 26.91
C THR A 345 45.06 37.37 26.73
N SER A 346 44.15 37.80 25.89
CA SER A 346 43.81 39.21 25.65
C SER A 346 42.39 39.35 25.09
N PRO A 347 41.76 40.52 25.21
CA PRO A 347 40.45 40.78 24.61
C PRO A 347 40.45 40.60 23.08
N ALA A 348 41.50 41.01 22.40
CA ALA A 348 41.62 40.85 20.96
C ALA A 348 41.69 39.38 20.54
N GLU A 349 42.38 38.53 21.30
CA GLU A 349 42.41 37.11 21.10
C GLU A 349 41.03 36.48 21.34
N GLY A 350 40.33 36.87 22.42
CA GLY A 350 38.98 36.37 22.72
C GLY A 350 37.99 36.64 21.57
N VAL A 351 37.95 37.90 21.07
CA VAL A 351 37.11 38.24 19.92
C VAL A 351 37.52 37.43 18.69
N LYS A 352 38.81 37.30 18.38
CA LYS A 352 39.30 36.52 17.25
C LYS A 352 38.85 35.04 17.35
N ARG A 353 39.02 34.41 18.52
CA ARG A 353 38.61 33.02 18.76
C ARG A 353 37.11 32.87 18.61
N TYR A 354 36.31 33.82 19.15
CA TYR A 354 34.87 33.77 19.00
C TYR A 354 34.46 33.80 17.53
N VAL A 355 34.90 34.78 16.75
CA VAL A 355 34.51 34.94 15.33
C VAL A 355 35.07 33.88 14.40
N THR A 356 36.12 33.15 14.80
CA THR A 356 36.71 32.08 13.97
C THR A 356 36.27 30.68 14.36
N SER A 357 35.97 30.40 15.63
CA SER A 357 35.70 29.06 16.11
C SER A 357 34.54 28.96 17.10
N TRP A 358 34.48 29.78 18.18
CA TRP A 358 33.49 29.59 19.25
C TRP A 358 32.04 29.87 18.83
N TYR A 359 31.84 30.76 17.85
CA TYR A 359 30.49 30.99 17.31
C TYR A 359 29.84 29.71 16.78
N LYS A 360 30.62 28.69 16.42
CA LYS A 360 30.11 27.40 15.98
C LYS A 360 29.39 26.65 17.09
N LEU A 361 29.88 26.79 18.34
CA LEU A 361 29.24 26.22 19.52
C LEU A 361 27.83 26.85 19.73
N ASP A 362 27.74 28.17 19.66
CA ASP A 362 26.49 28.90 19.67
C ASP A 362 25.55 28.44 18.53
N GLN A 363 26.11 28.28 17.35
CA GLN A 363 25.33 27.88 16.18
C GLN A 363 24.78 26.46 16.34
N LEU A 364 25.58 25.52 16.84
CA LEU A 364 25.14 24.13 17.07
C LEU A 364 24.07 24.07 18.15
N TYR A 365 24.27 24.80 19.25
CA TYR A 365 23.26 24.91 20.31
C TYR A 365 21.95 25.51 19.77
N ARG A 366 21.96 26.60 19.02
CA ARG A 366 20.76 27.22 18.44
C ARG A 366 20.03 26.30 17.45
N LYS A 367 20.77 25.54 16.65
CA LYS A 367 20.19 24.54 15.75
C LYS A 367 19.52 23.41 16.54
N PHE A 368 20.16 22.94 17.63
CA PHE A 368 19.57 21.96 18.53
C PHE A 368 18.24 22.49 19.10
N ILE A 369 18.23 23.68 19.68
CA ILE A 369 17.01 24.30 20.25
C ILE A 369 15.93 24.49 19.18
N TYR A 370 16.30 24.92 17.98
CA TYR A 370 15.35 25.10 16.88
C TYR A 370 14.62 23.80 16.55
N HIS A 371 15.33 22.68 16.41
CA HIS A 371 14.73 21.39 16.11
C HIS A 371 13.96 20.83 17.31
N MET A 372 14.43 21.06 18.51
CA MET A 372 13.67 20.74 19.73
C MET A 372 12.30 21.42 19.73
N GLN A 373 12.24 22.73 19.50
CA GLN A 373 10.99 23.51 19.52
C GLN A 373 10.06 23.14 18.36
N LYS A 374 10.60 22.71 17.23
CA LYS A 374 9.83 22.32 16.06
C LYS A 374 9.22 20.92 16.16
N SER A 375 9.78 20.07 17.01
CA SER A 375 9.31 18.69 17.17
C SER A 375 8.02 18.60 17.98
N SER A 376 7.09 17.74 17.51
CA SER A 376 5.91 17.34 18.29
C SER A 376 6.21 16.29 19.37
N HIS A 377 7.42 15.72 19.42
CA HIS A 377 7.81 14.62 20.30
C HIS A 377 8.94 14.99 21.27
N VAL A 378 8.94 16.23 21.76
CA VAL A 378 10.00 16.82 22.62
C VAL A 378 10.31 15.97 23.84
N SER A 379 9.32 15.29 24.42
CA SER A 379 9.50 14.44 25.60
C SER A 379 10.51 13.32 25.43
N LEU A 380 10.77 12.88 24.19
CA LEU A 380 11.79 11.86 23.89
C LEU A 380 13.22 12.37 24.12
N LEU A 381 13.43 13.69 24.14
CA LEU A 381 14.74 14.33 24.25
C LEU A 381 14.90 15.13 25.58
N ALA A 382 14.04 14.94 26.57
CA ALA A 382 14.05 15.76 27.80
C ALA A 382 15.43 15.71 28.50
N ASP A 383 15.96 14.50 28.72
CA ASP A 383 17.27 14.32 29.35
C ASP A 383 18.43 14.90 28.53
N LEU A 384 18.32 14.80 27.20
CA LEU A 384 19.33 15.37 26.28
C LEU A 384 19.26 16.90 26.29
N TYR A 385 18.06 17.46 26.37
CA TYR A 385 17.85 18.89 26.47
C TYR A 385 18.53 19.44 27.73
N ASP A 386 18.26 18.87 28.89
CA ASP A 386 18.85 19.30 30.15
C ASP A 386 20.38 19.20 30.15
N ALA A 387 20.92 18.12 29.56
CA ALA A 387 22.36 17.91 29.46
C ALA A 387 23.04 18.94 28.53
N VAL A 388 22.43 19.25 27.38
CA VAL A 388 22.95 20.19 26.40
C VAL A 388 22.83 21.64 26.96
N GLU A 389 21.68 21.99 27.55
CA GLU A 389 21.42 23.28 28.14
C GLU A 389 22.43 23.59 29.26
N ASN A 390 22.61 22.64 30.17
CA ASN A 390 23.57 22.76 31.26
C ASN A 390 25.02 22.93 30.70
N ARG A 391 25.41 22.14 29.72
CA ARG A 391 26.74 22.23 29.14
C ARG A 391 26.95 23.53 28.36
N TYR A 392 25.94 24.03 27.67
CA TYR A 392 25.99 25.33 27.00
C TYR A 392 26.11 26.47 27.99
N THR A 393 25.22 26.53 28.99
CA THR A 393 25.17 27.63 29.93
C THR A 393 26.35 27.64 30.89
N ASN A 394 26.64 26.51 31.56
CA ASN A 394 27.61 26.44 32.64
C ASN A 394 29.05 26.10 32.18
N SER A 395 29.22 25.37 31.06
CA SER A 395 30.57 25.01 30.60
C SER A 395 31.06 25.90 29.46
N PHE A 396 30.17 26.43 28.60
CA PHE A 396 30.58 27.30 27.50
C PHE A 396 30.39 28.78 27.84
N VAL A 397 29.15 29.23 28.04
CA VAL A 397 28.83 30.66 28.21
C VAL A 397 29.52 31.20 29.44
N LEU A 398 29.42 30.51 30.59
CA LEU A 398 30.03 30.92 31.83
C LEU A 398 31.56 30.98 31.71
N ALA A 399 32.19 29.92 31.19
CA ALA A 399 33.65 29.90 31.05
C ALA A 399 34.22 30.99 30.11
N VAL A 400 33.53 31.24 28.96
CA VAL A 400 33.88 32.34 28.05
C VAL A 400 33.68 33.69 28.71
N ASN A 401 32.57 33.89 29.46
CA ASN A 401 32.26 35.11 30.17
C ASN A 401 33.30 35.42 31.26
N ASP A 402 33.63 34.43 32.09
CA ASP A 402 34.62 34.62 33.18
C ASP A 402 35.99 34.94 32.58
N ALA A 403 36.46 34.19 31.58
CA ALA A 403 37.71 34.49 30.91
C ALA A 403 37.70 35.88 30.24
N TRP A 404 36.57 36.32 29.70
CA TRP A 404 36.40 37.65 29.13
C TRP A 404 36.43 38.73 30.21
N GLN A 405 35.74 38.59 31.32
CA GLN A 405 35.72 39.51 32.43
C GLN A 405 37.14 39.74 33.00
N ASP A 406 37.90 38.65 33.17
CA ASP A 406 39.29 38.74 33.63
C ASP A 406 40.16 39.62 32.70
N GLN A 407 39.94 39.58 31.39
CA GLN A 407 40.72 40.34 30.41
C GLN A 407 40.30 41.81 30.29
N ILE A 408 39.01 42.11 30.56
CA ILE A 408 38.50 43.49 30.44
C ILE A 408 38.55 44.27 31.74
N ALA A 409 38.73 43.62 32.89
CA ALA A 409 38.74 44.28 34.23
C ALA A 409 39.80 45.38 34.36
N GLY A 410 40.89 45.32 33.59
CA GLY A 410 41.98 46.31 33.60
C GLY A 410 41.92 47.33 32.46
N LEU A 411 40.90 47.32 31.61
CA LEU A 411 40.81 48.27 30.50
C LEU A 411 40.38 49.65 30.96
N SER A 412 41.14 50.69 30.63
CA SER A 412 40.78 52.08 30.86
C SER A 412 39.77 52.63 29.85
N GLU A 413 39.77 52.09 28.65
CA GLU A 413 38.82 52.42 27.58
C GLU A 413 38.24 51.15 26.97
N TRP A 414 36.98 51.20 26.56
CA TRP A 414 36.29 50.11 25.86
C TRP A 414 36.70 50.06 24.38
N LYS A 415 37.97 49.79 24.13
CA LYS A 415 38.56 49.65 22.77
C LYS A 415 39.42 48.42 22.72
N ILE A 416 39.17 47.60 21.70
CA ILE A 416 39.97 46.39 21.42
C ILE A 416 40.79 46.62 20.18
N PRO A 417 42.13 46.56 20.28
CA PRO A 417 43.01 46.75 19.10
C PRO A 417 42.66 45.78 17.95
N GLY A 418 42.52 46.35 16.75
CA GLY A 418 42.21 45.56 15.54
C GLY A 418 40.71 45.31 15.30
N PHE A 419 39.82 45.77 16.18
CA PHE A 419 38.38 45.66 16.00
C PHE A 419 37.70 47.01 16.03
N ALA A 420 36.84 47.28 15.05
CA ALA A 420 36.03 48.49 15.02
C ALA A 420 34.92 48.47 16.09
N SER A 421 34.69 49.60 16.76
CA SER A 421 33.55 49.73 17.71
C SER A 421 32.21 49.68 16.94
N GLN A 422 31.21 49.01 17.49
CA GLN A 422 29.87 49.10 16.98
C GLN A 422 29.30 50.51 16.97
N ALA A 423 29.72 51.36 17.91
CA ALA A 423 29.34 52.78 17.96
C ALA A 423 29.80 53.56 16.70
N ASP A 424 30.88 53.13 16.08
CA ASP A 424 31.43 53.74 14.87
C ASP A 424 30.85 53.18 13.59
N PHE A 425 30.03 52.08 13.65
CA PHE A 425 29.52 51.37 12.50
C PHE A 425 28.84 52.28 11.49
N TYR A 426 27.97 53.16 11.96
CA TYR A 426 27.27 54.09 11.05
C TYR A 426 28.25 55.01 10.33
N ARG A 427 29.16 55.60 11.04
CA ARG A 427 30.18 56.52 10.47
C ARG A 427 31.09 55.80 9.46
N ASP A 428 31.57 54.63 9.85
CA ASP A 428 32.67 53.97 9.13
C ASP A 428 32.14 53.07 7.99
N GLN A 429 30.92 52.56 8.08
CA GLN A 429 30.38 51.56 7.12
C GLN A 429 29.11 52.06 6.40
N ALA A 430 28.22 52.79 7.06
CA ALA A 430 26.89 53.12 6.49
C ALA A 430 26.78 54.54 5.94
N ALA A 431 27.48 55.54 6.56
CA ALA A 431 27.33 56.95 6.23
C ALA A 431 27.70 57.26 4.75
N GLU A 432 28.70 56.59 4.18
CA GLU A 432 29.09 56.75 2.78
C GLU A 432 28.02 56.36 1.80
N TYR A 433 27.38 55.20 2.03
CA TYR A 433 26.28 54.70 1.19
C TYR A 433 25.07 55.63 1.25
N ARG A 434 24.73 56.13 2.44
CA ARG A 434 23.64 57.10 2.64
C ARG A 434 23.93 58.42 1.89
N ARG A 435 25.19 58.91 1.90
CA ARG A 435 25.56 60.10 1.14
C ARG A 435 25.45 59.95 -0.35
N LYS A 436 25.56 58.72 -0.83
CA LYS A 436 25.41 58.36 -2.26
C LYS A 436 24.00 57.94 -2.64
N ASP A 437 23.02 58.14 -1.76
CA ASP A 437 21.63 57.70 -1.92
C ASP A 437 21.47 56.19 -2.21
N GLN A 438 22.41 55.39 -1.78
CA GLN A 438 22.40 53.94 -1.93
C GLN A 438 21.73 53.29 -0.71
N LYS A 439 20.94 52.23 -0.94
CA LYS A 439 20.36 51.41 0.15
C LYS A 439 21.49 50.68 0.86
N VAL A 440 21.49 50.77 2.18
CA VAL A 440 22.40 50.04 3.05
C VAL A 440 21.74 48.75 3.51
#